data_5f8231732acb1672d4b56081baaf4449
#
_entry.id   5f8231732acb1672d4b56081baaf4449
#
_cell.length_a   1.000
_cell.length_b   1.000
_cell.length_c   1.000
_cell.angle_alpha   90.00
_cell.angle_beta   90.00
_cell.angle_gamma   90.00
#
_symmetry.space_group_name_H-M   'P 1'
#
loop_
_entity.id
_entity.type
_entity.pdbx_description
1 polymer ?
#
loop_
_entity_poly.entity_id
_entity_poly.type
_entity_poly.pdbx_seq_one_letter_code
_entity_poly.pdbx_strand_id
1 'polypeptide(L)'
;LNPGFHLYIPVFQKVIIVDTKVRLLNYRSVEEMSGFDAGIKINPAISVLDSRGLPVSIELTVQYRLTASGAPATIATWGLSWEDKIVNPVVRNVVRNVIGGFNAEELPMKRNEIATNLDMLIKTQVTELAEGSVTIESVQLREIGLPVKIKEQIERVQIANQESERVRYEVLRAKQEAEKRAAQATGEAEAKRIEAQGRADAVTIEAKAQAEANKEIAQSLTQNLLQMQQIEVQGKFNEALRENKDAKQNKWTKRVKKW
;
A
#
# COMPACT_ATOMS: atom_id res chain seq x y z
N LEU A 1 3.02 48.29 30.32
CA LEU A 1 3.52 48.37 31.68
C LEU A 1 4.12 47.03 32.06
N ASN A 2 5.28 47.05 32.69
CA ASN A 2 5.92 45.80 33.18
C ASN A 2 5.09 45.22 34.37
N PRO A 3 5.20 43.94 34.66
CA PRO A 3 4.57 43.37 35.85
C PRO A 3 5.03 44.13 37.10
N GLY A 4 4.08 44.55 37.93
CA GLY A 4 4.40 45.30 39.13
C GLY A 4 3.26 46.19 39.58
N PHE A 5 3.50 46.94 40.65
CA PHE A 5 2.56 47.92 41.19
C PHE A 5 2.65 49.23 40.39
N HIS A 6 1.53 49.67 39.84
CA HIS A 6 1.41 50.92 39.09
C HIS A 6 0.33 51.79 39.65
N LEU A 7 0.69 53.02 39.98
CA LEU A 7 -0.25 54.06 40.43
C LEU A 7 -0.84 54.72 39.19
N TYR A 8 -2.15 54.88 39.11
CA TYR A 8 -2.80 55.64 38.05
C TYR A 8 -3.84 56.59 38.62
N ILE A 9 -4.03 57.69 37.89
CA ILE A 9 -4.99 58.75 38.26
C ILE A 9 -6.25 58.58 37.39
N PRO A 10 -7.36 58.07 37.93
CA PRO A 10 -8.53 57.65 37.13
C PRO A 10 -9.18 58.80 36.32
N VAL A 11 -8.99 60.04 36.70
CA VAL A 11 -9.53 61.22 35.97
C VAL A 11 -8.79 61.50 34.68
N PHE A 12 -7.47 61.23 34.63
CA PHE A 12 -6.59 61.53 33.48
C PHE A 12 -6.07 60.33 32.74
N GLN A 13 -6.16 59.12 33.33
CA GLN A 13 -5.59 57.92 32.79
C GLN A 13 -6.64 56.83 32.74
N LYS A 14 -6.69 56.08 31.64
CA LYS A 14 -7.52 54.87 31.48
C LYS A 14 -6.62 53.65 31.39
N VAL A 15 -6.79 52.72 32.29
CA VAL A 15 -6.10 51.44 32.25
C VAL A 15 -6.90 50.49 31.35
N ILE A 16 -6.25 49.91 30.35
CA ILE A 16 -6.82 48.90 29.46
C ILE A 16 -6.06 47.60 29.72
N ILE A 17 -6.77 46.55 30.13
CA ILE A 17 -6.22 45.24 30.32
C ILE A 17 -6.32 44.48 28.99
N VAL A 18 -5.18 44.01 28.51
CA VAL A 18 -5.07 43.29 27.25
C VAL A 18 -4.53 41.91 27.53
N ASP A 19 -5.25 40.91 27.06
CA ASP A 19 -4.82 39.50 27.19
C ASP A 19 -3.81 39.18 26.08
N THR A 20 -2.64 38.70 26.48
CA THR A 20 -1.54 38.29 25.59
C THR A 20 -1.40 36.75 25.47
N LYS A 21 -2.36 35.99 26.02
CA LYS A 21 -2.40 34.55 25.88
C LYS A 21 -2.73 34.16 24.45
N VAL A 22 -2.44 32.89 24.13
CA VAL A 22 -2.86 32.32 22.85
C VAL A 22 -4.37 32.23 22.79
N ARG A 23 -4.93 32.74 21.73
CA ARG A 23 -6.36 32.75 21.44
C ARG A 23 -6.64 31.92 20.20
N LEU A 24 -7.88 31.46 20.09
CA LEU A 24 -8.38 30.63 19.00
C LEU A 24 -9.43 31.40 18.20
N LEU A 25 -9.22 31.49 16.90
CA LEU A 25 -10.22 31.96 15.96
C LEU A 25 -10.67 30.77 15.12
N ASN A 26 -11.89 30.33 15.34
CA ASN A 26 -12.48 29.19 14.65
C ASN A 26 -13.46 29.67 13.58
N TYR A 27 -13.29 29.13 12.36
CA TYR A 27 -14.28 29.24 11.29
C TYR A 27 -14.96 27.89 11.13
N ARG A 28 -16.25 27.82 11.46
CA ARG A 28 -17.03 26.57 11.46
C ARG A 28 -18.37 26.74 10.75
N SER A 29 -19.00 25.64 10.36
CA SER A 29 -20.37 25.66 9.88
C SER A 29 -21.33 26.13 10.98
N VAL A 30 -22.47 26.67 10.59
CA VAL A 30 -23.45 27.24 11.52
C VAL A 30 -24.01 26.19 12.51
N GLU A 31 -24.02 24.95 12.12
CA GLU A 31 -24.52 23.82 12.93
C GLU A 31 -23.62 23.49 14.14
N GLU A 32 -22.33 23.85 14.07
CA GLU A 32 -21.36 23.63 15.16
C GLU A 32 -21.15 24.85 16.07
N MET A 33 -21.94 25.89 15.93
CA MET A 33 -21.75 27.16 16.67
C MET A 33 -22.22 27.14 18.14
N SER A 34 -22.59 26.01 18.71
CA SER A 34 -23.03 25.90 20.11
C SER A 34 -21.82 25.67 21.05
N GLY A 35 -21.40 26.75 21.72
CA GLY A 35 -20.40 26.66 22.81
C GLY A 35 -19.62 27.96 22.95
N PHE A 36 -19.86 28.69 24.03
CA PHE A 36 -19.12 29.89 24.37
C PHE A 36 -18.04 29.52 25.40
N ASP A 37 -16.79 29.44 24.92
CA ASP A 37 -15.64 29.31 25.82
C ASP A 37 -14.81 30.60 25.80
N ALA A 38 -14.42 31.06 26.99
CA ALA A 38 -13.61 32.25 27.16
C ALA A 38 -12.27 32.10 26.40
N GLY A 39 -12.04 32.99 25.41
CA GLY A 39 -10.84 33.00 24.59
C GLY A 39 -10.97 32.29 23.24
N ILE A 40 -12.13 31.72 22.93
CA ILE A 40 -12.45 31.13 21.63
C ILE A 40 -13.44 32.02 20.90
N LYS A 41 -13.06 32.53 19.75
CA LYS A 41 -13.93 33.31 18.86
C LYS A 41 -14.39 32.40 17.72
N ILE A 42 -15.70 32.30 17.54
CA ILE A 42 -16.30 31.48 16.49
C ILE A 42 -16.87 32.38 15.41
N ASN A 43 -16.46 32.16 14.19
CA ASN A 43 -16.97 32.81 12.98
C ASN A 43 -17.60 31.75 12.05
N PRO A 44 -18.55 32.14 11.20
CA PRO A 44 -19.06 31.22 10.19
C PRO A 44 -17.95 30.78 9.22
N ALA A 45 -18.08 29.57 8.69
CA ALA A 45 -17.18 29.03 7.68
C ALA A 45 -16.98 30.01 6.52
N ILE A 46 -15.77 30.02 5.95
CA ILE A 46 -15.43 30.94 4.89
C ILE A 46 -15.94 30.37 3.56
N SER A 47 -16.97 30.99 3.00
CA SER A 47 -17.46 30.67 1.67
C SER A 47 -16.59 31.36 0.61
N VAL A 48 -16.03 30.57 -0.30
CA VAL A 48 -15.18 31.04 -1.40
C VAL A 48 -15.61 30.35 -2.70
N LEU A 49 -15.23 30.93 -3.82
CA LEU A 49 -15.42 30.29 -5.13
C LEU A 49 -14.11 29.59 -5.53
N ASP A 50 -14.24 28.41 -6.10
CA ASP A 50 -13.13 27.70 -6.75
C ASP A 50 -12.72 28.38 -8.07
N SER A 51 -11.71 27.85 -8.76
CA SER A 51 -11.25 28.37 -10.05
C SER A 51 -12.33 28.38 -11.16
N ARG A 52 -13.41 27.59 -11.00
CA ARG A 52 -14.54 27.50 -11.93
C ARG A 52 -15.81 28.24 -11.44
N GLY A 53 -15.71 28.94 -10.30
CA GLY A 53 -16.84 29.66 -9.73
C GLY A 53 -17.82 28.80 -8.92
N LEU A 54 -17.44 27.59 -8.50
CA LEU A 54 -18.24 26.75 -7.65
C LEU A 54 -18.06 27.16 -6.17
N PRO A 55 -19.15 27.27 -5.38
CA PRO A 55 -19.05 27.66 -3.98
C PRO A 55 -18.48 26.50 -3.15
N VAL A 56 -17.44 26.82 -2.37
CA VAL A 56 -16.77 25.89 -1.43
C VAL A 56 -16.76 26.56 -0.07
N SER A 57 -17.05 25.80 0.99
CA SER A 57 -16.94 26.28 2.38
C SER A 57 -15.67 25.76 3.03
N ILE A 58 -14.90 26.64 3.63
CA ILE A 58 -13.64 26.30 4.28
C ILE A 58 -13.77 26.51 5.78
N GLU A 59 -13.48 25.47 6.51
CA GLU A 59 -13.39 25.50 7.97
C GLU A 59 -11.93 25.41 8.39
N LEU A 60 -11.52 26.37 9.24
CA LEU A 60 -10.16 26.42 9.75
C LEU A 60 -10.11 26.99 11.16
N THR A 61 -9.04 26.69 11.86
CA THR A 61 -8.72 27.21 13.17
C THR A 61 -7.39 27.95 13.10
N VAL A 62 -7.36 29.18 13.58
CA VAL A 62 -6.16 30.00 13.67
C VAL A 62 -5.83 30.23 15.14
N GLN A 63 -4.62 29.87 15.53
CA GLN A 63 -4.05 30.16 16.84
C GLN A 63 -3.16 31.39 16.72
N TYR A 64 -3.45 32.40 17.53
CA TYR A 64 -2.73 33.65 17.48
C TYR A 64 -2.57 34.26 18.86
N ARG A 65 -1.59 35.13 19.02
CA ARG A 65 -1.37 35.94 20.24
C ARG A 65 -0.87 37.30 19.91
N LEU A 66 -1.15 38.21 20.83
CA LEU A 66 -0.59 39.53 20.83
C LEU A 66 0.70 39.56 21.66
N THR A 67 1.79 40.07 21.12
CA THR A 67 3.05 40.23 21.86
C THR A 67 2.92 41.35 22.89
N ALA A 68 3.44 41.11 24.11
CA ALA A 68 3.34 42.11 25.18
C ALA A 68 4.00 43.45 24.83
N SER A 69 5.12 43.40 24.10
CA SER A 69 5.85 44.58 23.62
C SER A 69 5.09 45.36 22.54
N GLY A 70 4.37 44.65 21.66
CA GLY A 70 3.60 45.27 20.55
C GLY A 70 2.20 45.71 20.94
N ALA A 71 1.66 45.24 22.07
CA ALA A 71 0.28 45.50 22.50
C ALA A 71 -0.07 47.02 22.55
N PRO A 72 0.75 47.92 23.10
CA PRO A 72 0.42 49.34 23.13
C PRO A 72 0.26 49.97 21.75
N ALA A 73 1.17 49.63 20.82
CA ALA A 73 1.14 50.17 19.46
C ALA A 73 -0.08 49.61 18.69
N THR A 74 -0.35 48.31 18.81
CA THR A 74 -1.51 47.65 18.18
C THR A 74 -2.83 48.26 18.65
N ILE A 75 -2.97 48.48 19.97
CA ILE A 75 -4.19 49.06 20.52
C ILE A 75 -4.32 50.57 20.12
N ALA A 76 -3.23 51.31 20.07
CA ALA A 76 -3.25 52.68 19.61
C ALA A 76 -3.68 52.82 18.14
N THR A 77 -3.19 51.94 17.27
CA THR A 77 -3.46 51.98 15.82
C THR A 77 -4.80 51.32 15.46
N TRP A 78 -5.09 50.12 16.00
CA TRP A 78 -6.22 49.32 15.57
C TRP A 78 -7.38 49.29 16.57
N GLY A 79 -7.15 49.75 17.80
CA GLY A 79 -8.12 49.70 18.89
C GLY A 79 -8.27 48.29 19.50
N LEU A 80 -9.26 48.14 20.37
CA LEU A 80 -9.52 46.87 21.07
C LEU A 80 -10.02 45.74 20.14
N SER A 81 -10.58 46.07 18.98
CA SER A 81 -11.04 45.14 17.97
C SER A 81 -10.00 44.79 16.91
N TRP A 82 -8.73 44.83 17.26
CA TRP A 82 -7.61 44.58 16.35
C TRP A 82 -7.69 43.21 15.67
N GLU A 83 -8.22 42.21 16.37
CA GLU A 83 -8.43 40.85 15.83
C GLU A 83 -9.30 40.86 14.57
N ASP A 84 -10.43 41.61 14.64
CA ASP A 84 -11.38 41.69 13.53
C ASP A 84 -10.87 42.57 12.39
N LYS A 85 -9.90 43.44 12.67
CA LYS A 85 -9.32 44.36 11.67
C LYS A 85 -8.04 43.84 11.04
N ILE A 86 -7.26 42.99 11.73
CA ILE A 86 -6.02 42.44 11.26
C ILE A 86 -6.19 40.97 10.87
N VAL A 87 -6.49 40.09 11.84
CA VAL A 87 -6.45 38.65 11.62
C VAL A 87 -7.58 38.17 10.69
N ASN A 88 -8.82 38.58 11.00
CA ASN A 88 -9.99 38.12 10.26
C ASN A 88 -9.97 38.48 8.75
N PRO A 89 -9.66 39.72 8.33
CA PRO A 89 -9.59 40.06 6.90
C PRO A 89 -8.45 39.35 6.17
N VAL A 90 -7.28 39.26 6.80
CA VAL A 90 -6.13 38.54 6.21
C VAL A 90 -6.44 37.09 5.99
N VAL A 91 -6.98 36.41 7.00
CA VAL A 91 -7.36 34.99 6.89
C VAL A 91 -8.35 34.79 5.75
N ARG A 92 -9.42 35.60 5.69
CA ARG A 92 -10.42 35.50 4.61
C ARG A 92 -9.85 35.78 3.23
N ASN A 93 -8.94 36.75 3.12
CA ASN A 93 -8.31 37.08 1.85
C ASN A 93 -7.38 35.97 1.37
N VAL A 94 -6.50 35.48 2.25
CA VAL A 94 -5.57 34.39 1.93
C VAL A 94 -6.33 33.11 1.54
N VAL A 95 -7.37 32.73 2.31
CA VAL A 95 -8.21 31.56 1.98
C VAL A 95 -8.84 31.71 0.60
N ARG A 96 -9.39 32.91 0.28
CA ARG A 96 -9.99 33.16 -1.03
C ARG A 96 -8.96 33.03 -2.17
N ASN A 97 -7.78 33.60 -1.98
CA ASN A 97 -6.75 33.59 -3.01
C ASN A 97 -6.18 32.16 -3.23
N VAL A 98 -5.92 31.42 -2.15
CA VAL A 98 -5.36 30.07 -2.25
C VAL A 98 -6.40 29.12 -2.86
N ILE A 99 -7.62 29.08 -2.33
CA ILE A 99 -8.67 28.17 -2.82
C ILE A 99 -9.12 28.52 -4.24
N GLY A 100 -9.18 29.80 -4.59
CA GLY A 100 -9.52 30.24 -5.96
C GLY A 100 -8.54 29.77 -7.04
N GLY A 101 -7.35 29.30 -6.67
CA GLY A 101 -6.37 28.71 -7.59
C GLY A 101 -6.59 27.22 -7.89
N PHE A 102 -7.47 26.55 -7.17
CA PHE A 102 -7.73 25.11 -7.33
C PHE A 102 -9.13 24.82 -7.82
N ASN A 103 -9.31 23.67 -8.48
CA ASN A 103 -10.63 23.14 -8.80
C ASN A 103 -11.22 22.41 -7.58
N ALA A 104 -12.54 22.49 -7.37
CA ALA A 104 -13.22 21.86 -6.24
C ALA A 104 -12.94 20.34 -6.12
N GLU A 105 -12.77 19.66 -7.24
CA GLU A 105 -12.48 18.22 -7.31
C GLU A 105 -11.07 17.87 -6.81
N GLU A 106 -10.11 18.79 -6.93
CA GLU A 106 -8.71 18.59 -6.54
C GLU A 106 -8.47 18.93 -5.05
N LEU A 107 -9.32 19.76 -4.44
CA LEU A 107 -9.15 20.24 -3.07
C LEU A 107 -8.93 19.14 -2.04
N PRO A 108 -9.68 18.02 -2.05
CA PRO A 108 -9.45 16.94 -1.09
C PRO A 108 -8.09 16.25 -1.26
N MET A 109 -7.62 16.10 -2.49
CA MET A 109 -6.33 15.45 -2.81
C MET A 109 -5.14 16.35 -2.46
N LYS A 110 -5.28 17.66 -2.65
CA LYS A 110 -4.25 18.66 -2.37
C LYS A 110 -4.35 19.31 -0.99
N ARG A 111 -5.14 18.71 -0.09
CA ARG A 111 -5.41 19.28 1.23
C ARG A 111 -4.16 19.68 2.01
N ASN A 112 -3.12 18.84 1.99
CA ASN A 112 -1.87 19.10 2.71
C ASN A 112 -1.09 20.28 2.12
N GLU A 113 -1.05 20.39 0.79
CA GLU A 113 -0.43 21.51 0.08
C GLU A 113 -1.15 22.81 0.41
N ILE A 114 -2.48 22.78 0.35
CA ILE A 114 -3.34 23.92 0.70
C ILE A 114 -3.12 24.36 2.15
N ALA A 115 -3.10 23.42 3.10
CA ALA A 115 -2.90 23.70 4.51
C ALA A 115 -1.53 24.37 4.77
N THR A 116 -0.48 23.88 4.12
CA THR A 116 0.87 24.48 4.23
C THR A 116 0.92 25.90 3.65
N ASN A 117 0.30 26.11 2.48
CA ASN A 117 0.24 27.42 1.85
C ASN A 117 -0.56 28.42 2.69
N LEU A 118 -1.70 27.98 3.25
CA LEU A 118 -2.50 28.82 4.15
C LEU A 118 -1.72 29.20 5.40
N ASP A 119 -1.04 28.25 6.06
CA ASP A 119 -0.25 28.54 7.26
C ASP A 119 0.88 29.55 6.98
N MET A 120 1.63 29.33 5.91
CA MET A 120 2.73 30.21 5.52
C MET A 120 2.25 31.62 5.15
N LEU A 121 1.23 31.76 4.29
CA LEU A 121 0.76 33.01 3.79
C LEU A 121 0.05 33.82 4.88
N ILE A 122 -0.75 33.19 5.73
CA ILE A 122 -1.43 33.87 6.84
C ILE A 122 -0.41 34.39 7.84
N LYS A 123 0.61 33.59 8.21
CA LYS A 123 1.71 34.01 9.09
C LYS A 123 2.42 35.20 8.53
N THR A 124 2.83 35.16 7.27
CA THR A 124 3.55 36.25 6.62
C THR A 124 2.73 37.54 6.58
N GLN A 125 1.49 37.50 6.06
CA GLN A 125 0.68 38.69 5.89
C GLN A 125 0.22 39.28 7.21
N VAL A 126 -0.10 38.47 8.23
CA VAL A 126 -0.45 39.02 9.55
C VAL A 126 0.78 39.68 10.22
N THR A 127 1.96 39.08 10.10
CA THR A 127 3.19 39.59 10.67
C THR A 127 3.56 40.95 10.01
N GLU A 128 3.43 41.03 8.69
CA GLU A 128 3.67 42.28 7.93
C GLU A 128 2.66 43.37 8.33
N LEU A 129 1.37 43.04 8.34
CA LEU A 129 0.32 44.03 8.62
C LEU A 129 0.34 44.53 10.08
N ALA A 130 0.71 43.64 11.00
CA ALA A 130 0.78 43.94 12.43
C ALA A 130 2.19 44.37 12.89
N GLU A 131 3.14 44.59 11.97
CA GLU A 131 4.53 44.98 12.27
C GLU A 131 5.18 44.07 13.35
N GLY A 132 4.87 42.76 13.32
CA GLY A 132 5.36 41.79 14.28
C GLY A 132 4.70 41.80 15.67
N SER A 133 3.72 42.67 15.89
CA SER A 133 3.01 42.74 17.18
C SER A 133 2.01 41.63 17.39
N VAL A 134 1.49 40.99 16.31
CA VAL A 134 0.63 39.83 16.33
C VAL A 134 1.37 38.64 15.75
N THR A 135 1.40 37.54 16.49
CA THR A 135 2.03 36.28 16.07
C THR A 135 0.97 35.23 15.82
N ILE A 136 1.03 34.57 14.65
CA ILE A 136 0.24 33.39 14.35
C ILE A 136 1.06 32.15 14.75
N GLU A 137 0.57 31.38 15.69
CA GLU A 137 1.23 30.16 16.16
C GLU A 137 1.00 29.00 15.18
N SER A 138 -0.27 28.76 14.81
CA SER A 138 -0.63 27.73 13.84
C SER A 138 -1.91 28.05 13.10
N VAL A 139 -2.02 27.53 11.86
CA VAL A 139 -3.24 27.53 11.07
C VAL A 139 -3.58 26.09 10.73
N GLN A 140 -4.77 25.64 11.11
CA GLN A 140 -5.22 24.27 10.92
C GLN A 140 -6.44 24.25 10.01
N LEU A 141 -6.30 23.64 8.83
CA LEU A 141 -7.40 23.38 7.91
C LEU A 141 -8.22 22.20 8.45
N ARG A 142 -9.48 22.46 8.85
CA ARG A 142 -10.38 21.45 9.45
C ARG A 142 -11.15 20.67 8.40
N GLU A 143 -11.99 21.37 7.66
CA GLU A 143 -12.85 20.75 6.65
C GLU A 143 -12.95 21.61 5.39
N ILE A 144 -13.12 20.92 4.26
CA ILE A 144 -13.41 21.52 2.96
C ILE A 144 -14.81 21.03 2.58
N GLY A 145 -15.80 21.88 2.79
CA GLY A 145 -17.19 21.60 2.44
C GLY A 145 -17.44 21.81 0.96
N LEU A 146 -17.69 20.73 0.26
CA LEU A 146 -18.01 20.73 -1.17
C LEU A 146 -19.51 20.61 -1.40
N PRO A 147 -20.07 21.17 -2.50
CA PRO A 147 -21.44 20.90 -2.90
C PRO A 147 -21.69 19.40 -3.09
N VAL A 148 -22.90 18.94 -2.72
CA VAL A 148 -23.27 17.51 -2.76
C VAL A 148 -22.99 16.87 -4.12
N LYS A 149 -23.35 17.56 -5.21
CA LYS A 149 -23.10 17.06 -6.58
C LYS A 149 -21.64 16.80 -6.89
N ILE A 150 -20.74 17.62 -6.35
CA ILE A 150 -19.29 17.46 -6.54
C ILE A 150 -18.77 16.30 -5.71
N LYS A 151 -19.24 16.16 -4.45
CA LYS A 151 -18.92 14.99 -3.62
C LYS A 151 -19.30 13.69 -4.33
N GLU A 152 -20.52 13.59 -4.83
CA GLU A 152 -20.98 12.42 -5.59
C GLU A 152 -20.15 12.15 -6.85
N GLN A 153 -19.72 13.19 -7.55
CA GLN A 153 -18.85 13.04 -8.72
C GLN A 153 -17.47 12.50 -8.34
N ILE A 154 -16.87 13.04 -7.28
CA ILE A 154 -15.57 12.58 -6.76
C ILE A 154 -15.69 11.10 -6.33
N GLU A 155 -16.74 10.73 -5.60
CA GLU A 155 -17.00 9.35 -5.18
C GLU A 155 -17.12 8.41 -6.37
N ARG A 156 -17.88 8.78 -7.42
CA ARG A 156 -18.01 7.97 -8.64
C ARG A 156 -16.66 7.76 -9.34
N VAL A 157 -15.86 8.83 -9.47
CA VAL A 157 -14.53 8.72 -10.07
C VAL A 157 -13.61 7.85 -9.22
N GLN A 158 -13.66 7.97 -7.89
CA GLN A 158 -12.87 7.12 -7.01
C GLN A 158 -13.27 5.65 -7.10
N ILE A 159 -14.58 5.35 -7.13
CA ILE A 159 -15.09 3.99 -7.32
C ILE A 159 -14.62 3.43 -8.66
N ALA A 160 -14.73 4.20 -9.74
CA ALA A 160 -14.28 3.79 -11.06
C ALA A 160 -12.76 3.53 -11.12
N ASN A 161 -11.97 4.38 -10.47
CA ASN A 161 -10.53 4.19 -10.38
C ASN A 161 -10.17 2.94 -9.55
N GLN A 162 -10.82 2.71 -8.41
CA GLN A 162 -10.62 1.51 -7.60
C GLN A 162 -11.00 0.24 -8.37
N GLU A 163 -12.11 0.27 -9.11
CA GLU A 163 -12.53 -0.85 -9.95
C GLU A 163 -11.51 -1.11 -11.07
N SER A 164 -11.03 -0.07 -11.72
CA SER A 164 -9.97 -0.18 -12.74
C SER A 164 -8.69 -0.78 -12.17
N GLU A 165 -8.26 -0.32 -11.00
CA GLU A 165 -7.10 -0.88 -10.31
C GLU A 165 -7.33 -2.34 -9.91
N ARG A 166 -8.52 -2.70 -9.41
CA ARG A 166 -8.87 -4.08 -9.09
C ARG A 166 -8.74 -4.99 -10.31
N VAL A 167 -9.33 -4.58 -11.43
CA VAL A 167 -9.24 -5.33 -12.69
C VAL A 167 -7.78 -5.48 -13.15
N ARG A 168 -6.97 -4.42 -13.03
CA ARG A 168 -5.53 -4.49 -13.38
C ARG A 168 -4.80 -5.52 -12.52
N TYR A 169 -5.06 -5.55 -11.20
CA TYR A 169 -4.47 -6.56 -10.30
C TYR A 169 -4.96 -7.97 -10.61
N GLU A 170 -6.24 -8.16 -10.94
CA GLU A 170 -6.77 -9.46 -11.35
C GLU A 170 -6.11 -9.98 -12.63
N VAL A 171 -5.95 -9.12 -13.64
CA VAL A 171 -5.24 -9.47 -14.88
C VAL A 171 -3.77 -9.82 -14.61
N LEU A 172 -3.09 -9.02 -13.79
CA LEU A 172 -1.70 -9.30 -13.41
C LEU A 172 -1.57 -10.63 -12.68
N ARG A 173 -2.46 -10.88 -11.74
CA ARG A 173 -2.52 -12.15 -10.99
C ARG A 173 -2.78 -13.34 -11.92
N ALA A 174 -3.77 -13.23 -12.80
CA ALA A 174 -4.07 -14.27 -13.78
C ALA A 174 -2.87 -14.56 -14.70
N LYS A 175 -2.15 -13.52 -15.13
CA LYS A 175 -0.92 -13.65 -15.90
C LYS A 175 0.16 -14.39 -15.13
N GLN A 176 0.42 -14.02 -13.87
CA GLN A 176 1.39 -14.68 -13.01
C GLN A 176 1.02 -16.16 -12.74
N GLU A 177 -0.26 -16.44 -12.53
CA GLU A 177 -0.74 -17.82 -12.37
C GLU A 177 -0.55 -18.65 -13.65
N ALA A 178 -0.81 -18.06 -14.82
CA ALA A 178 -0.57 -18.72 -16.10
C ALA A 178 0.93 -18.98 -16.34
N GLU A 179 1.78 -18.02 -16.07
CA GLU A 179 3.24 -18.19 -16.14
C GLU A 179 3.75 -19.25 -15.18
N LYS A 180 3.23 -19.27 -13.94
CA LYS A 180 3.55 -20.30 -12.94
C LYS A 180 3.15 -21.69 -13.43
N ARG A 181 1.93 -21.85 -13.96
CA ARG A 181 1.46 -23.14 -14.52
C ARG A 181 2.30 -23.58 -15.71
N ALA A 182 2.66 -22.64 -16.60
CA ALA A 182 3.54 -22.94 -17.72
C ALA A 182 4.93 -23.39 -17.26
N ALA A 183 5.53 -22.70 -16.30
CA ALA A 183 6.81 -23.06 -15.70
C ALA A 183 6.76 -24.43 -15.00
N GLN A 184 5.69 -24.71 -14.26
CA GLN A 184 5.48 -26.03 -13.64
C GLN A 184 5.37 -27.15 -14.67
N ALA A 185 4.55 -26.96 -15.72
CA ALA A 185 4.41 -27.95 -16.79
C ALA A 185 5.73 -28.21 -17.52
N THR A 186 6.49 -27.15 -17.77
CA THR A 186 7.83 -27.26 -18.39
C THR A 186 8.79 -28.03 -17.46
N GLY A 187 8.80 -27.69 -16.16
CA GLY A 187 9.62 -28.37 -15.17
C GLY A 187 9.26 -29.86 -15.01
N GLU A 188 7.97 -30.20 -15.00
CA GLU A 188 7.52 -31.59 -14.96
C GLU A 188 7.89 -32.38 -16.22
N ALA A 189 7.77 -31.77 -17.40
CA ALA A 189 8.18 -32.38 -18.64
C ALA A 189 9.70 -32.66 -18.68
N GLU A 190 10.50 -31.67 -18.24
CA GLU A 190 11.95 -31.83 -18.16
C GLU A 190 12.36 -32.87 -17.12
N ALA A 191 11.74 -32.88 -15.95
CA ALA A 191 11.97 -33.91 -14.94
C ALA A 191 11.69 -35.32 -15.47
N LYS A 192 10.56 -35.53 -16.17
CA LYS A 192 10.23 -36.80 -16.81
C LYS A 192 11.23 -37.17 -17.89
N ARG A 193 11.72 -36.22 -18.68
CA ARG A 193 12.74 -36.41 -19.71
C ARG A 193 14.05 -36.87 -19.08
N ILE A 194 14.51 -36.22 -18.02
CA ILE A 194 15.75 -36.54 -17.29
C ILE A 194 15.60 -37.96 -16.65
N GLU A 195 14.46 -38.26 -16.05
CA GLU A 195 14.20 -39.56 -15.45
C GLU A 195 14.23 -40.70 -16.51
N ALA A 196 13.57 -40.47 -17.65
CA ALA A 196 13.58 -41.45 -18.76
C ALA A 196 15.00 -41.65 -19.32
N GLN A 197 15.76 -40.56 -19.48
CA GLN A 197 17.16 -40.63 -19.92
C GLN A 197 18.02 -41.39 -18.90
N GLY A 198 17.86 -41.10 -17.61
CA GLY A 198 18.59 -41.80 -16.54
C GLY A 198 18.28 -43.28 -16.49
N ARG A 199 17.03 -43.69 -16.72
CA ARG A 199 16.66 -45.08 -16.83
C ARG A 199 17.28 -45.74 -18.06
N ALA A 200 17.28 -45.09 -19.22
CA ALA A 200 17.91 -45.58 -20.43
C ALA A 200 19.42 -45.76 -20.26
N ASP A 201 20.06 -44.76 -19.64
CA ASP A 201 21.50 -44.81 -19.35
C ASP A 201 21.86 -45.92 -18.36
N ALA A 202 21.05 -46.10 -17.32
CA ALA A 202 21.21 -47.21 -16.36
C ALA A 202 21.13 -48.58 -17.06
N VAL A 203 20.13 -48.80 -17.91
CA VAL A 203 19.99 -50.05 -18.69
C VAL A 203 21.18 -50.25 -19.63
N THR A 204 21.66 -49.21 -20.28
CA THR A 204 22.83 -49.32 -21.16
C THR A 204 24.14 -49.62 -20.40
N ILE A 205 24.32 -49.03 -19.21
CA ILE A 205 25.46 -49.28 -18.32
C ILE A 205 25.40 -50.74 -17.82
N GLU A 206 24.22 -51.20 -17.38
CA GLU A 206 24.02 -52.57 -16.92
C GLU A 206 24.28 -53.59 -18.02
N ALA A 207 23.75 -53.35 -19.21
CA ALA A 207 23.99 -54.20 -20.37
C ALA A 207 25.49 -54.27 -20.78
N LYS A 208 26.18 -53.15 -20.71
CA LYS A 208 27.64 -53.09 -20.98
C LYS A 208 28.41 -53.87 -19.90
N ALA A 209 28.11 -53.65 -18.63
CA ALA A 209 28.76 -54.34 -17.53
C ALA A 209 28.52 -55.85 -17.62
N GLN A 210 27.30 -56.29 -17.96
CA GLN A 210 26.98 -57.68 -18.17
C GLN A 210 27.74 -58.30 -19.36
N ALA A 211 27.84 -57.54 -20.46
CA ALA A 211 28.59 -57.97 -21.64
C ALA A 211 30.08 -58.11 -21.33
N GLU A 212 30.65 -57.19 -20.56
CA GLU A 212 32.07 -57.20 -20.17
C GLU A 212 32.36 -58.36 -19.20
N ALA A 213 31.50 -58.54 -18.18
CA ALA A 213 31.57 -59.69 -17.29
C ALA A 213 31.48 -61.01 -18.03
N ASN A 214 30.55 -61.15 -18.98
CA ASN A 214 30.41 -62.34 -19.80
C ASN A 214 31.64 -62.58 -20.69
N LYS A 215 32.28 -61.51 -21.20
CA LYS A 215 33.51 -61.56 -21.96
C LYS A 215 34.70 -62.05 -21.11
N GLU A 216 34.83 -61.52 -19.89
CA GLU A 216 35.86 -61.95 -18.95
C GLU A 216 35.66 -63.40 -18.53
N ILE A 217 34.43 -63.85 -18.25
CA ILE A 217 34.10 -65.21 -17.97
C ILE A 217 34.46 -66.11 -19.16
N ALA A 218 34.12 -65.72 -20.38
CA ALA A 218 34.44 -66.48 -21.60
C ALA A 218 35.96 -66.59 -21.83
N GLN A 219 36.74 -65.54 -21.48
CA GLN A 219 38.20 -65.59 -21.58
C GLN A 219 38.86 -66.48 -20.49
N SER A 220 38.27 -66.58 -19.34
CA SER A 220 38.76 -67.38 -18.21
C SER A 220 38.40 -68.87 -18.27
N LEU A 221 37.43 -69.21 -19.11
CA LEU A 221 36.97 -70.59 -19.28
C LEU A 221 37.98 -71.44 -20.07
N THR A 222 38.78 -72.19 -19.38
CA THR A 222 39.57 -73.23 -19.99
C THR A 222 38.62 -74.37 -20.55
N GLN A 223 39.04 -75.01 -21.59
CA GLN A 223 38.28 -76.03 -22.33
C GLN A 223 37.64 -77.13 -21.40
N ASN A 224 38.32 -77.45 -20.26
CA ASN A 224 37.82 -78.33 -19.25
C ASN A 224 36.61 -77.79 -18.42
N LEU A 225 36.58 -76.47 -18.23
CA LEU A 225 35.48 -75.83 -17.50
C LEU A 225 34.22 -75.75 -18.38
N LEU A 226 34.38 -75.61 -19.69
CA LEU A 226 33.30 -75.69 -20.68
C LEU A 226 32.68 -77.05 -20.71
N GLN A 227 33.50 -78.08 -20.62
CA GLN A 227 33.01 -79.46 -20.53
C GLN A 227 32.26 -79.74 -19.20
N MET A 228 32.75 -79.27 -18.06
CA MET A 228 32.06 -79.37 -16.79
C MET A 228 30.72 -78.63 -16.78
N GLN A 229 30.64 -77.44 -17.33
CA GLN A 229 29.36 -76.71 -17.46
C GLN A 229 28.39 -77.43 -18.40
N GLN A 230 28.86 -78.01 -19.51
CA GLN A 230 28.02 -78.89 -20.38
C GLN A 230 27.46 -80.05 -19.63
N ILE A 231 28.30 -80.69 -18.80
CA ILE A 231 27.86 -81.82 -17.97
C ILE A 231 26.85 -81.41 -16.92
N GLU A 232 27.05 -80.28 -16.27
CA GLU A 232 26.12 -79.68 -15.31
C GLU A 232 24.77 -79.28 -15.94
N VAL A 233 24.78 -78.63 -17.09
CA VAL A 233 23.59 -78.32 -17.87
C VAL A 233 22.88 -79.56 -18.36
N GLN A 234 23.59 -80.60 -18.81
CA GLN A 234 23.02 -81.87 -19.16
C GLN A 234 22.45 -82.63 -17.92
N GLY A 235 23.13 -82.50 -16.77
CA GLY A 235 22.62 -83.01 -15.49
C GLY A 235 21.28 -82.37 -15.12
N LYS A 236 21.22 -81.02 -15.10
CA LYS A 236 19.95 -80.32 -14.84
C LYS A 236 18.87 -80.58 -15.89
N PHE A 237 19.25 -80.75 -17.18
CA PHE A 237 18.32 -81.09 -18.24
C PHE A 237 17.75 -82.53 -18.04
N ASN A 238 18.62 -83.46 -17.65
CA ASN A 238 18.19 -84.81 -17.33
C ASN A 238 17.35 -84.88 -16.08
N GLU A 239 17.60 -84.05 -15.07
CA GLU A 239 16.81 -84.00 -13.87
C GLU A 239 15.43 -83.36 -14.16
N ALA A 240 15.38 -82.28 -14.94
CA ALA A 240 14.13 -81.72 -15.44
C ALA A 240 13.35 -82.67 -16.35
N LEU A 241 14.05 -83.49 -17.13
CA LEU A 241 13.41 -84.61 -17.89
C LEU A 241 12.92 -85.73 -17.00
N ARG A 242 13.58 -86.04 -15.86
CA ARG A 242 13.08 -86.98 -14.85
C ARG A 242 11.86 -86.44 -14.14
N GLU A 243 11.84 -85.20 -13.72
CA GLU A 243 10.64 -84.60 -13.13
C GLU A 243 9.50 -84.46 -14.14
N ASN A 244 9.78 -84.29 -15.43
CA ASN A 244 8.78 -84.31 -16.50
C ASN A 244 8.40 -85.66 -17.07
N LYS A 245 8.77 -86.72 -16.40
CA LYS A 245 8.31 -88.08 -16.79
C LYS A 245 6.79 -88.21 -16.80
N ASP A 246 6.11 -87.52 -15.93
CA ASP A 246 4.64 -87.46 -15.89
C ASP A 246 4.03 -86.77 -17.14
N ALA A 247 4.73 -85.83 -17.78
CA ALA A 247 4.25 -85.16 -18.98
C ALA A 247 4.26 -86.09 -20.23
N LYS A 248 5.18 -87.00 -20.29
CA LYS A 248 5.22 -88.01 -21.40
C LYS A 248 4.16 -89.11 -21.25
N GLN A 249 3.90 -89.60 -20.05
CA GLN A 249 2.84 -90.57 -19.81
C GLN A 249 1.46 -89.95 -20.10
N ASN A 250 1.20 -88.72 -19.75
CA ASN A 250 -0.06 -88.04 -20.02
C ASN A 250 -0.31 -87.77 -21.53
N LYS A 251 0.73 -87.70 -22.34
CA LYS A 251 0.56 -87.51 -23.79
C LYS A 251 0.27 -88.81 -24.52
N TRP A 252 0.77 -89.94 -24.03
CA TRP A 252 0.49 -91.26 -24.56
C TRP A 252 -0.86 -91.82 -24.12
N THR A 253 -1.27 -91.65 -22.90
CA THR A 253 -2.59 -92.03 -22.40
C THR A 253 -3.76 -91.28 -23.03
N LYS A 254 -3.55 -90.02 -23.45
CA LYS A 254 -4.56 -89.29 -24.22
C LYS A 254 -4.65 -89.68 -25.70
N ARG A 255 -3.62 -90.32 -26.27
CA ARG A 255 -3.65 -90.86 -27.64
C ARG A 255 -4.27 -92.28 -27.74
N VAL A 256 -4.19 -93.05 -26.70
CA VAL A 256 -4.77 -94.42 -26.67
C VAL A 256 -6.25 -94.44 -26.38
N LYS A 257 -6.84 -93.37 -25.82
CA LYS A 257 -8.27 -93.22 -25.57
C LYS A 257 -9.08 -92.67 -26.76
N LYS A 258 -8.44 -92.52 -27.92
CA LYS A 258 -9.11 -91.94 -29.11
C LYS A 258 -9.10 -92.94 -30.31
N TRP A 259 -9.07 -94.23 -30.01
CA TRP A 259 -9.39 -95.39 -30.92
C TRP A 259 -10.38 -96.34 -30.28
#